data_c33e21f5bfeeaccdefbe7d07d9344553
#
_entry.id   c33e21f5bfeeaccdefbe7d07d9344553
#
_cell.length_a   1.000
_cell.length_b   1.000
_cell.length_c   1.000
_cell.angle_alpha   90.00
_cell.angle_beta   90.00
_cell.angle_gamma   90.00
#
_symmetry.space_group_name_H-M   'P 1'
#
loop_
_entity.id
_entity.type
_entity.pdbx_description
1 polymer ?
#
loop_
_entity_poly.entity_id
_entity_poly.type
_entity_poly.pdbx_seq_one_letter_code
_entity_poly.pdbx_strand_id
1 'polypeptide(L)'
;MDTQQRKRRQRVHLTLIYSMMVLTVLFTVVIFAYAIQGYRLNWSSGKVVQGGLVQFDTHPDGAQVTVDQTRLSNETPSKLTLSAGQRNITIQREGYHDWHKTVDVKPGSVLWLDYARLISSNPSHKNVATASGASSAIASGNNRYLAFTPAAHKPTVT
;
A
#
# COMPACT_ATOMS: atom_id res chain seq x y z
N MET A 1 -34.49 29.22 58.17
CA MET A 1 -33.82 30.05 57.16
C MET A 1 -33.01 29.26 56.14
N ASP A 2 -33.17 27.90 55.96
CA ASP A 2 -32.22 27.06 55.26
C ASP A 2 -32.71 26.27 54.03
N THR A 3 -34.00 26.23 53.79
CA THR A 3 -34.56 25.43 52.69
C THR A 3 -34.30 26.02 51.29
N GLN A 4 -34.24 27.35 51.18
CA GLN A 4 -33.99 28.02 49.90
C GLN A 4 -32.52 27.92 49.49
N GLN A 5 -31.57 27.99 50.41
CA GLN A 5 -30.14 27.82 50.13
C GLN A 5 -29.79 26.39 49.71
N ARG A 6 -30.42 25.39 50.34
CA ARG A 6 -30.22 23.98 49.94
C ARG A 6 -30.73 23.71 48.52
N LYS A 7 -31.89 24.21 48.14
CA LYS A 7 -32.45 24.09 46.80
C LYS A 7 -31.58 24.78 45.75
N ARG A 8 -31.00 25.94 46.08
CA ARG A 8 -30.07 26.65 45.16
C ARG A 8 -28.77 25.87 44.95
N ARG A 9 -28.19 25.33 46.01
CA ARG A 9 -26.97 24.48 45.92
C ARG A 9 -27.22 23.22 45.11
N GLN A 10 -28.34 22.55 45.30
CA GLN A 10 -28.70 21.36 44.51
C GLN A 10 -28.84 21.68 43.00
N ARG A 11 -29.50 22.80 42.65
CA ARG A 11 -29.61 23.20 41.22
C ARG A 11 -28.24 23.51 40.62
N VAL A 12 -27.39 24.21 41.34
CA VAL A 12 -26.03 24.51 40.88
C VAL A 12 -25.22 23.22 40.68
N HIS A 13 -25.28 22.26 41.60
CA HIS A 13 -24.63 20.98 41.45
C HIS A 13 -25.14 20.17 40.23
N LEU A 14 -26.46 20.13 40.06
CA LEU A 14 -27.05 19.45 38.90
C LEU A 14 -26.64 20.14 37.60
N THR A 15 -26.67 21.46 37.52
CA THR A 15 -26.22 22.22 36.35
C THR A 15 -24.74 21.96 36.04
N LEU A 16 -23.87 21.90 37.05
CA LEU A 16 -22.46 21.57 36.89
C LEU A 16 -22.26 20.14 36.36
N ILE A 17 -22.99 19.17 36.90
CA ILE A 17 -22.91 17.77 36.44
C ILE A 17 -23.35 17.67 34.98
N TYR A 18 -24.48 18.28 34.61
CA TYR A 18 -24.96 18.24 33.22
C TYR A 18 -24.03 19.01 32.28
N SER A 19 -23.47 20.15 32.67
CA SER A 19 -22.51 20.89 31.84
C SER A 19 -21.22 20.09 31.62
N MET A 20 -20.72 19.40 32.65
CA MET A 20 -19.57 18.54 32.57
C MET A 20 -19.84 17.34 31.65
N MET A 21 -21.03 16.73 31.73
CA MET A 21 -21.45 15.63 30.87
C MET A 21 -21.51 16.06 29.39
N VAL A 22 -22.12 17.23 29.12
CA VAL A 22 -22.18 17.79 27.76
C VAL A 22 -20.75 18.07 27.21
N LEU A 23 -19.89 18.65 28.06
CA LEU A 23 -18.51 18.94 27.68
C LEU A 23 -17.74 17.66 27.34
N THR A 24 -17.92 16.59 28.12
CA THR A 24 -17.28 15.30 27.87
C THR A 24 -17.77 14.70 26.56
N VAL A 25 -19.06 14.75 26.27
CA VAL A 25 -19.62 14.27 25.01
C VAL A 25 -19.05 15.03 23.82
N LEU A 26 -19.04 16.37 23.89
CA LEU A 26 -18.46 17.20 22.83
C LEU A 26 -16.98 16.89 22.59
N PHE A 27 -16.21 16.75 23.66
CA PHE A 27 -14.78 16.41 23.57
C PHE A 27 -14.57 15.03 22.91
N THR A 28 -15.40 14.06 23.29
CA THR A 28 -15.36 12.72 22.67
C THR A 28 -15.67 12.78 21.19
N VAL A 29 -16.71 13.51 20.77
CA VAL A 29 -17.09 13.69 19.37
C VAL A 29 -15.95 14.33 18.57
N VAL A 30 -15.30 15.34 19.11
CA VAL A 30 -14.15 16.00 18.47
C VAL A 30 -13.00 15.02 18.28
N ILE A 31 -12.65 14.23 19.30
CA ILE A 31 -11.59 13.20 19.18
C ILE A 31 -11.94 12.20 18.09
N PHE A 32 -13.17 11.68 18.05
CA PHE A 32 -13.58 10.73 17.02
C PHE A 32 -13.55 11.36 15.62
N ALA A 33 -13.96 12.61 15.47
CA ALA A 33 -13.89 13.33 14.20
C ALA A 33 -12.45 13.43 13.68
N TYR A 34 -11.48 13.73 14.54
CA TYR A 34 -10.06 13.73 14.18
C TYR A 34 -9.54 12.31 13.83
N ALA A 35 -9.95 11.31 14.60
CA ALA A 35 -9.55 9.92 14.35
C ALA A 35 -10.05 9.39 12.99
N ILE A 36 -11.32 9.70 12.64
CA ILE A 36 -11.92 9.29 11.35
C ILE A 36 -11.21 9.96 10.17
N GLN A 37 -10.74 11.19 10.31
CA GLN A 37 -9.99 11.91 9.27
C GLN A 37 -8.55 11.37 9.08
N GLY A 38 -8.15 10.32 9.80
CA GLY A 38 -6.84 9.69 9.67
C GLY A 38 -5.70 10.49 10.31
N TYR A 39 -6.02 11.43 11.19
CA TYR A 39 -5.00 12.12 11.98
C TYR A 39 -4.38 11.16 13.01
N ARG A 40 -3.06 11.14 13.05
CA ARG A 40 -2.29 10.37 14.04
C ARG A 40 -1.35 11.28 14.78
N LEU A 41 -1.27 11.09 16.08
CA LEU A 41 -0.29 11.76 16.92
C LEU A 41 1.07 11.05 16.74
N ASN A 42 2.04 11.76 16.17
CA ASN A 42 3.41 11.27 16.14
C ASN A 42 4.06 11.58 17.49
N TRP A 43 4.15 10.59 18.36
CA TRP A 43 4.69 10.72 19.72
C TRP A 43 6.16 11.18 19.75
N SER A 44 6.94 10.89 18.69
CA SER A 44 8.36 11.28 18.64
C SER A 44 8.56 12.76 18.30
N SER A 45 7.64 13.39 17.59
CA SER A 45 7.73 14.81 17.19
C SER A 45 6.66 15.70 17.83
N GLY A 46 5.70 15.13 18.58
CA GLY A 46 4.57 15.87 19.18
C GLY A 46 3.62 16.51 18.17
N LYS A 47 3.73 16.16 16.88
CA LYS A 47 2.93 16.75 15.80
C LYS A 47 1.80 15.81 15.42
N VAL A 48 0.64 16.39 15.13
CA VAL A 48 -0.48 15.69 14.51
C VAL A 48 -0.22 15.62 13.01
N VAL A 49 -0.05 14.41 12.46
CA VAL A 49 0.17 14.19 11.03
C VAL A 49 -0.96 13.35 10.45
N GLN A 50 -1.44 13.76 9.29
CA GLN A 50 -2.40 12.98 8.53
C GLN A 50 -1.63 12.01 7.62
N GLY A 51 -1.98 10.73 7.68
CA GLY A 51 -1.39 9.70 6.82
C GLY A 51 -2.24 9.38 5.60
N GLY A 52 -1.66 8.61 4.67
CA GLY A 52 -2.36 7.94 3.57
C GLY A 52 -2.30 6.42 3.74
N LEU A 53 -3.32 5.72 3.28
CA LEU A 53 -3.34 4.26 3.24
C LEU A 53 -2.59 3.80 1.98
N VAL A 54 -1.60 2.94 2.14
CA VAL A 54 -0.90 2.29 1.01
C VAL A 54 -1.26 0.82 1.02
N GLN A 55 -1.75 0.33 -0.11
CA GLN A 55 -2.03 -1.09 -0.33
C GLN A 55 -0.96 -1.66 -1.25
N PHE A 56 -0.32 -2.73 -0.79
CA PHE A 56 0.73 -3.45 -1.51
C PHE A 56 0.16 -4.74 -2.08
N ASP A 57 0.27 -4.89 -3.38
CA ASP A 57 -0.08 -6.11 -4.11
C ASP A 57 1.05 -6.44 -5.09
N THR A 58 1.44 -7.72 -5.19
CA THR A 58 2.57 -8.15 -6.00
C THR A 58 2.24 -9.38 -6.81
N HIS A 59 2.93 -9.57 -7.91
CA HIS A 59 2.89 -10.81 -8.67
C HIS A 59 4.32 -11.36 -8.82
N PRO A 60 4.56 -12.54 -8.22
CA PRO A 60 3.68 -13.37 -7.39
C PRO A 60 3.48 -12.79 -5.96
N ASP A 61 2.45 -13.25 -5.25
CA ASP A 61 2.14 -12.90 -3.87
C ASP A 61 3.18 -13.43 -2.87
N GLY A 62 3.09 -13.01 -1.61
CA GLY A 62 3.98 -13.49 -0.55
C GLY A 62 5.35 -12.85 -0.61
N ALA A 63 5.41 -11.58 -1.02
CA ALA A 63 6.62 -10.78 -0.97
C ALA A 63 6.71 -9.96 0.31
N GLN A 64 7.92 -9.84 0.85
CA GLN A 64 8.22 -9.03 2.00
C GLN A 64 8.33 -7.56 1.59
N VAL A 65 7.60 -6.69 2.29
CA VAL A 65 7.63 -5.24 2.07
C VAL A 65 8.45 -4.56 3.15
N THR A 66 9.32 -3.66 2.74
CA THR A 66 10.10 -2.76 3.61
C THR A 66 9.82 -1.32 3.20
N VAL A 67 9.48 -0.46 4.16
CA VAL A 67 9.21 0.96 3.94
C VAL A 67 10.17 1.78 4.79
N ASP A 68 10.95 2.66 4.17
CA ASP A 68 11.94 3.51 4.83
C ASP A 68 12.83 2.72 5.82
N GLN A 69 13.31 1.54 5.41
CA GLN A 69 14.12 0.61 6.21
C GLN A 69 13.36 -0.15 7.32
N THR A 70 12.06 0.08 7.47
CA THR A 70 11.22 -0.69 8.41
C THR A 70 10.51 -1.81 7.68
N ARG A 71 10.80 -3.05 8.07
CA ARG A 71 10.17 -4.24 7.51
C ARG A 71 8.74 -4.38 8.04
N LEU A 72 7.78 -4.64 7.16
CA LEU A 72 6.41 -4.97 7.55
C LEU A 72 6.34 -6.38 8.12
N SER A 73 5.43 -6.58 9.08
CA SER A 73 5.20 -7.90 9.69
C SER A 73 4.49 -8.87 8.74
N ASN A 74 3.69 -8.35 7.80
CA ASN A 74 2.90 -9.14 6.87
C ASN A 74 3.50 -9.06 5.46
N GLU A 75 3.44 -10.17 4.75
CA GLU A 75 3.75 -10.28 3.33
C GLU A 75 2.60 -9.75 2.47
N THR A 76 2.85 -9.60 1.16
CA THR A 76 1.82 -9.19 0.20
C THR A 76 0.80 -10.31 -0.08
N PRO A 77 -0.50 -9.99 -0.25
CA PRO A 77 -1.08 -8.64 -0.21
C PRO A 77 -1.19 -8.07 1.21
N SER A 78 -0.84 -6.81 1.38
CA SER A 78 -0.89 -6.12 2.69
C SER A 78 -1.24 -4.65 2.55
N LYS A 79 -1.60 -4.02 3.66
CA LYS A 79 -1.91 -2.59 3.70
C LYS A 79 -1.30 -1.93 4.92
N LEU A 80 -0.83 -0.70 4.76
CA LEU A 80 -0.23 0.08 5.84
C LEU A 80 -0.62 1.55 5.70
N THR A 81 -0.93 2.20 6.82
CA THR A 81 -1.07 3.65 6.86
C THR A 81 0.29 4.28 7.10
N LEU A 82 0.76 5.07 6.14
CA LEU A 82 2.03 5.78 6.19
C LEU A 82 1.78 7.28 6.38
N SER A 83 2.71 7.96 7.05
CA SER A 83 2.69 9.44 7.09
C SER A 83 2.90 10.00 5.70
N ALA A 84 2.25 11.13 5.42
CA ALA A 84 2.38 11.83 4.14
C ALA A 84 3.83 12.18 3.79
N GLY A 85 4.12 12.24 2.49
CA GLY A 85 5.44 12.55 1.94
C GLY A 85 6.05 11.40 1.13
N GLN A 86 7.28 11.61 0.68
CA GLN A 86 8.02 10.61 -0.08
C GLN A 86 8.42 9.42 0.80
N ARG A 87 8.15 8.20 0.31
CA ARG A 87 8.48 6.95 0.98
C ARG A 87 9.21 6.03 0.02
N ASN A 88 10.29 5.43 0.50
CA ASN A 88 11.05 4.44 -0.23
C ASN A 88 10.49 3.06 0.10
N ILE A 89 10.02 2.35 -0.94
CA ILE A 89 9.44 1.03 -0.81
C ILE A 89 10.38 0.04 -1.48
N THR A 90 10.73 -1.00 -0.75
CA THR A 90 11.48 -2.15 -1.24
C THR A 90 10.63 -3.39 -1.06
N ILE A 91 10.47 -4.17 -2.12
CA ILE A 91 9.74 -5.44 -2.10
C ILE A 91 10.70 -6.54 -2.48
N GLN A 92 10.77 -7.57 -1.63
CA GLN A 92 11.72 -8.68 -1.75
C GLN A 92 10.98 -10.01 -1.67
N ARG A 93 11.40 -10.95 -2.50
CA ARG A 93 10.94 -12.35 -2.44
C ARG A 93 12.07 -13.26 -2.84
N GLU A 94 12.21 -14.37 -2.15
CA GLU A 94 13.23 -15.36 -2.45
C GLU A 94 13.09 -15.89 -3.89
N GLY A 95 14.20 -15.92 -4.62
CA GLY A 95 14.24 -16.31 -6.04
C GLY A 95 13.81 -15.23 -7.02
N TYR A 96 13.63 -14.00 -6.58
CA TYR A 96 13.24 -12.87 -7.42
C TYR A 96 14.17 -11.69 -7.21
N HIS A 97 14.25 -10.80 -8.21
CA HIS A 97 14.96 -9.54 -8.10
C HIS A 97 14.18 -8.57 -7.20
N ASP A 98 14.92 -7.82 -6.40
CA ASP A 98 14.35 -6.78 -5.54
C ASP A 98 13.68 -5.69 -6.36
N TRP A 99 12.49 -5.29 -5.94
CA TRP A 99 11.75 -4.20 -6.55
C TRP A 99 11.82 -2.97 -5.64
N HIS A 100 12.22 -1.81 -6.21
CA HIS A 100 12.37 -0.56 -5.47
C HIS A 100 11.56 0.54 -6.12
N LYS A 101 10.87 1.33 -5.31
CA LYS A 101 10.18 2.53 -5.77
C LYS A 101 10.04 3.57 -4.68
N THR A 102 10.25 4.83 -5.06
CA THR A 102 9.88 5.98 -4.24
C THR A 102 8.48 6.43 -4.63
N VAL A 103 7.59 6.55 -3.65
CA VAL A 103 6.20 6.98 -3.83
C VAL A 103 5.91 8.19 -2.98
N ASP A 104 5.03 9.06 -3.47
CA ASP A 104 4.54 10.21 -2.70
C ASP A 104 3.17 9.87 -2.10
N VAL A 105 3.14 9.75 -0.78
CA VAL A 105 1.93 9.43 0.00
C VAL A 105 1.20 10.74 0.32
N LYS A 106 0.02 10.92 -0.26
CA LYS A 106 -0.81 12.09 0.01
C LYS A 106 -1.67 11.89 1.25
N PRO A 107 -1.87 12.95 2.07
CA PRO A 107 -2.73 12.86 3.25
C PRO A 107 -4.16 12.47 2.89
N GLY A 108 -4.76 11.57 3.66
CA GLY A 108 -6.14 11.13 3.49
C GLY A 108 -6.44 10.36 2.20
N SER A 109 -5.43 9.98 1.42
CA SER A 109 -5.59 9.23 0.17
C SER A 109 -5.31 7.74 0.34
N VAL A 110 -5.79 6.95 -0.61
CA VAL A 110 -5.43 5.55 -0.77
C VAL A 110 -4.52 5.43 -1.99
N LEU A 111 -3.31 4.91 -1.79
CA LEU A 111 -2.35 4.61 -2.84
C LEU A 111 -2.31 3.10 -3.09
N TRP A 112 -2.60 2.71 -4.32
CA TRP A 112 -2.57 1.32 -4.76
C TRP A 112 -1.24 1.02 -5.45
N LEU A 113 -0.49 0.04 -4.93
CA LEU A 113 0.73 -0.49 -5.53
C LEU A 113 0.46 -1.93 -5.96
N ASP A 114 -0.37 -2.08 -7.02
CA ASP A 114 -0.82 -3.35 -7.61
C ASP A 114 -0.01 -3.74 -8.85
N TYR A 115 0.91 -2.91 -9.28
CA TYR A 115 1.73 -3.09 -10.48
C TYR A 115 3.13 -3.67 -10.20
N ALA A 116 3.44 -4.04 -8.96
CA ALA A 116 4.74 -4.60 -8.61
C ALA A 116 4.86 -6.06 -9.09
N ARG A 117 5.41 -6.23 -10.29
CA ARG A 117 5.73 -7.56 -10.85
C ARG A 117 7.18 -7.90 -10.54
N LEU A 118 7.36 -8.97 -9.78
CA LEU A 118 8.69 -9.46 -9.43
C LEU A 118 9.20 -10.38 -10.56
N ILE A 119 10.43 -10.14 -10.97
CA ILE A 119 11.10 -10.91 -12.04
C ILE A 119 11.95 -12.00 -11.38
N SER A 120 11.76 -13.24 -11.80
CA SER A 120 12.58 -14.36 -11.30
C SER A 120 14.07 -14.11 -11.58
N SER A 121 14.91 -14.30 -10.58
CA SER A 121 16.37 -14.19 -10.71
C SER A 121 16.97 -15.34 -11.51
N ASN A 122 16.26 -16.48 -11.61
CA ASN A 122 16.68 -17.63 -12.38
C ASN A 122 15.52 -18.14 -13.26
N PRO A 123 15.22 -17.45 -14.39
CA PRO A 123 14.16 -17.88 -15.28
C PRO A 123 14.52 -19.22 -15.95
N SER A 124 13.64 -20.21 -15.82
CA SER A 124 13.81 -21.47 -16.55
C SER A 124 13.52 -21.26 -18.04
N HIS A 125 14.47 -21.57 -18.89
CA HIS A 125 14.29 -21.57 -20.33
C HIS A 125 14.01 -23.00 -20.80
N LYS A 126 12.86 -23.19 -21.43
CA LYS A 126 12.55 -24.43 -22.14
C LYS A 126 12.59 -24.16 -23.65
N ASN A 127 13.48 -24.82 -24.37
CA ASN A 127 13.43 -24.78 -25.82
C ASN A 127 12.17 -25.49 -26.30
N VAL A 128 11.23 -24.74 -26.85
CA VAL A 128 9.95 -25.27 -27.35
C VAL A 128 10.13 -25.87 -28.75
N ALA A 129 11.00 -25.27 -29.56
CA ALA A 129 11.34 -25.76 -30.88
C ALA A 129 12.74 -25.28 -31.30
N THR A 130 13.42 -26.07 -32.11
CA THR A 130 14.67 -25.68 -32.77
C THR A 130 14.41 -25.67 -34.27
N ALA A 131 14.44 -24.49 -34.86
CA ALA A 131 14.32 -24.35 -36.31
C ALA A 131 15.67 -23.93 -36.89
N SER A 132 16.36 -24.88 -37.50
CA SER A 132 17.57 -24.58 -38.28
C SER A 132 17.19 -23.92 -39.60
N GLY A 133 17.82 -22.77 -39.90
CA GLY A 133 17.56 -22.02 -41.13
C GLY A 133 16.32 -21.14 -41.11
N ALA A 134 15.82 -20.75 -39.93
CA ALA A 134 14.78 -19.72 -39.81
C ALA A 134 15.40 -18.34 -40.01
N SER A 135 14.80 -17.51 -40.85
CA SER A 135 15.20 -16.10 -41.06
C SER A 135 14.49 -15.14 -40.14
N SER A 136 13.29 -15.46 -39.72
CA SER A 136 12.53 -14.67 -38.76
C SER A 136 11.55 -15.52 -37.96
N ALA A 137 11.14 -15.02 -36.79
CA ALA A 137 10.14 -15.65 -35.94
C ALA A 137 9.17 -14.58 -35.42
N ILE A 138 7.88 -14.86 -35.43
CA ILE A 138 6.82 -13.99 -34.96
C ILE A 138 5.96 -14.76 -33.99
N ALA A 139 5.76 -14.21 -32.79
CA ALA A 139 4.83 -14.74 -31.80
C ALA A 139 3.43 -14.17 -32.00
N SER A 140 2.40 -14.99 -31.79
CA SER A 140 1.01 -14.51 -31.73
C SER A 140 0.80 -13.59 -30.52
N GLY A 141 -0.14 -12.66 -30.60
CA GLY A 141 -0.41 -11.69 -29.52
C GLY A 141 -0.80 -12.31 -28.18
N ASN A 142 -1.24 -13.57 -28.16
CA ASN A 142 -1.54 -14.34 -26.94
C ASN A 142 -0.39 -15.29 -26.52
N ASN A 143 0.76 -15.21 -27.18
CA ASN A 143 1.96 -16.04 -26.94
C ASN A 143 1.75 -17.58 -27.02
N ARG A 144 0.64 -18.02 -27.68
CA ARG A 144 0.33 -19.45 -27.79
C ARG A 144 0.93 -20.10 -29.05
N TYR A 145 1.24 -19.32 -30.07
CA TYR A 145 1.74 -19.77 -31.34
C TYR A 145 3.01 -19.01 -31.73
N LEU A 146 3.94 -19.71 -32.35
CA LEU A 146 5.16 -19.15 -32.90
C LEU A 146 5.24 -19.54 -34.37
N ALA A 147 5.30 -18.57 -35.27
CA ALA A 147 5.48 -18.79 -36.71
C ALA A 147 6.92 -18.50 -37.10
N PHE A 148 7.52 -19.36 -37.91
CA PHE A 148 8.87 -19.21 -38.45
C PHE A 148 8.81 -19.00 -39.94
N THR A 149 9.61 -18.09 -40.47
CA THR A 149 9.87 -17.98 -41.92
C THR A 149 11.16 -18.73 -42.22
N PRO A 150 11.13 -19.74 -43.09
CA PRO A 150 12.36 -20.44 -43.50
C PRO A 150 13.29 -19.48 -44.23
N ALA A 151 14.59 -19.63 -44.03
CA ALA A 151 15.57 -18.93 -44.87
C ALA A 151 15.42 -19.37 -46.33
N ALA A 152 15.38 -18.43 -47.26
CA ALA A 152 15.29 -18.74 -48.67
C ALA A 152 16.47 -19.66 -49.06
N HIS A 153 16.14 -20.86 -49.54
CA HIS A 153 17.14 -21.76 -50.07
C HIS A 153 17.69 -21.14 -51.37
N LYS A 154 18.96 -20.73 -51.36
CA LYS A 154 19.61 -20.22 -52.54
C LYS A 154 19.83 -21.43 -53.46
N PRO A 155 19.23 -21.52 -54.67
CA PRO A 155 19.47 -22.65 -55.56
C PRO A 155 20.94 -22.62 -55.96
N THR A 156 21.65 -23.68 -55.63
CA THR A 156 23.01 -23.91 -56.17
C THR A 156 22.83 -24.30 -57.62
N VAL A 157 23.18 -23.40 -58.55
CA VAL A 157 23.30 -23.72 -59.98
C VAL A 157 24.62 -24.49 -60.14
N THR A 158 24.49 -25.75 -60.50
CA THR A 158 25.61 -26.61 -60.91
C THR A 158 25.86 -26.39 -62.40
#